data_8a7cf1325f96e3f13cddbf3e4eaa9d6d
#
_entry.id   8a7cf1325f96e3f13cddbf3e4eaa9d6d
#
_cell.length_a   1.000
_cell.length_b   1.000
_cell.length_c   1.000
_cell.angle_alpha   90.00
_cell.angle_beta   90.00
_cell.angle_gamma   90.00
#
_symmetry.space_group_name_H-M   'P 1'
#
loop_
_entity.id
_entity.type
_entity.pdbx_description
1 polymer ?
#
loop_
_entity_poly.entity_id
_entity_poly.type
_entity_poly.pdbx_seq_one_letter_code
_entity_poly.pdbx_strand_id
1 'polypeptide(L)'
;SYFIIGEHISRFLDPGWSGDKYGFAHNTPHGMIWVFALLALLPWSLLAPLWAWRKRSQLRRIARDGNGNGDGWLLYLALWSVMALLFFTLSGNIIFPYPLPMLPGCALLMAELWQRARQPDEGTYLPALSLLVGVLCAVFMLVNAAHPERYLRTQKTMIATWQADHPAAASVLVYWGNRREFSSEFYSQGRVRTTVDAAKLQALLAGPSQDYLVINQKNQDQLPAELFQRLQVVATVPVMKDQLILLRERADAPAITQELQP
;
A
#
# COMPACT_ATOMS: atom_id res chain seq x y z
N SER A 1 -8.63 20.59 -15.99
CA SER A 1 -9.89 19.90 -15.63
C SER A 1 -9.70 18.44 -15.24
N TYR A 2 -8.68 17.70 -15.76
CA TYR A 2 -8.41 16.29 -15.42
C TYR A 2 -8.28 16.06 -13.92
N PHE A 3 -7.48 16.86 -13.22
CA PHE A 3 -7.24 16.70 -11.78
C PHE A 3 -8.53 16.80 -10.94
N ILE A 4 -9.36 17.81 -11.19
CA ILE A 4 -10.60 18.01 -10.41
C ILE A 4 -11.68 17.01 -10.84
N ILE A 5 -11.97 16.90 -12.14
CA ILE A 5 -13.06 16.05 -12.63
C ILE A 5 -12.63 14.58 -12.63
N GLY A 6 -11.48 14.26 -13.23
CA GLY A 6 -11.00 12.89 -13.34
C GLY A 6 -10.64 12.26 -11.99
N GLU A 7 -9.68 12.85 -11.27
CA GLU A 7 -9.15 12.25 -10.05
C GLU A 7 -10.07 12.37 -8.83
N HIS A 8 -10.93 13.40 -8.76
CA HIS A 8 -11.78 13.59 -7.58
C HIS A 8 -13.22 13.18 -7.80
N ILE A 9 -13.80 13.46 -8.97
CA ILE A 9 -15.22 13.18 -9.22
C ILE A 9 -15.38 11.82 -9.89
N SER A 10 -14.82 11.62 -11.09
CA SER A 10 -15.00 10.38 -11.84
C SER A 10 -14.39 9.18 -11.10
N ARG A 11 -13.19 9.32 -10.58
CA ARG A 11 -12.56 8.28 -9.78
C ARG A 11 -13.32 7.93 -8.50
N PHE A 12 -14.00 8.91 -7.89
CA PHE A 12 -14.82 8.69 -6.69
C PHE A 12 -16.12 7.97 -7.01
N LEU A 13 -16.81 8.37 -8.11
CA LEU A 13 -18.13 7.87 -8.45
C LEU A 13 -18.09 6.57 -9.25
N ASP A 14 -17.12 6.42 -10.17
CA ASP A 14 -17.07 5.31 -11.13
C ASP A 14 -16.12 4.20 -10.62
N PRO A 15 -16.64 3.05 -10.13
CA PRO A 15 -15.82 1.92 -9.77
C PRO A 15 -15.00 1.42 -10.96
N GLY A 16 -13.68 1.26 -10.77
CA GLY A 16 -12.81 0.78 -11.85
C GLY A 16 -12.56 1.80 -12.96
N TRP A 17 -12.72 3.11 -12.71
CA TRP A 17 -12.52 4.17 -13.69
C TRP A 17 -11.21 4.04 -14.47
N SER A 18 -11.32 3.88 -15.80
CA SER A 18 -10.19 3.56 -16.68
C SER A 18 -9.31 4.77 -17.04
N GLY A 19 -9.73 5.98 -16.70
CA GLY A 19 -9.00 7.22 -16.98
C GLY A 19 -7.88 7.54 -15.98
N ASP A 20 -7.60 6.67 -15.00
CA ASP A 20 -6.56 6.85 -14.00
C ASP A 20 -5.17 6.82 -14.66
N LYS A 21 -4.44 7.94 -14.56
CA LYS A 21 -3.09 8.11 -15.12
C LYS A 21 -1.97 7.73 -14.14
N TYR A 22 -2.28 7.64 -12.86
CA TYR A 22 -1.28 7.52 -11.79
C TYR A 22 -1.34 6.21 -11.02
N GLY A 23 -2.37 5.39 -11.26
CA GLY A 23 -2.54 4.14 -10.53
C GLY A 23 -3.54 3.21 -11.19
N PHE A 24 -4.08 2.31 -10.39
CA PHE A 24 -5.16 1.43 -10.81
C PHE A 24 -6.42 1.81 -10.05
N ALA A 25 -7.49 2.10 -10.77
CA ALA A 25 -8.79 2.26 -10.17
C ALA A 25 -9.23 0.92 -9.55
N HIS A 26 -9.75 1.00 -8.34
CA HIS A 26 -10.28 -0.17 -7.64
C HIS A 26 -11.77 -0.29 -7.93
N ASN A 27 -12.24 -1.53 -8.06
CA ASN A 27 -13.67 -1.83 -8.17
C ASN A 27 -14.11 -2.49 -6.86
N THR A 28 -14.60 -1.67 -5.94
CA THR A 28 -15.02 -2.11 -4.60
C THR A 28 -16.51 -1.87 -4.44
N PRO A 29 -17.28 -2.82 -3.90
CA PRO A 29 -18.70 -2.61 -3.65
C PRO A 29 -18.97 -1.39 -2.76
N HIS A 30 -19.99 -0.62 -3.08
CA HIS A 30 -20.43 0.52 -2.27
C HIS A 30 -20.70 0.08 -0.83
N GLY A 31 -20.33 0.91 0.14
CA GLY A 31 -20.47 0.59 1.55
C GLY A 31 -19.39 -0.35 2.12
N MET A 32 -18.44 -0.84 1.32
CA MET A 32 -17.34 -1.70 1.81
C MET A 32 -16.47 -0.99 2.84
N ILE A 33 -16.49 0.33 2.87
CA ILE A 33 -15.79 1.13 3.88
C ILE A 33 -16.16 0.72 5.31
N TRP A 34 -17.42 0.31 5.56
CA TRP A 34 -17.86 -0.15 6.88
C TRP A 34 -17.20 -1.47 7.27
N VAL A 35 -17.01 -2.39 6.32
CA VAL A 35 -16.29 -3.64 6.56
C VAL A 35 -14.81 -3.35 6.86
N PHE A 36 -14.20 -2.47 6.08
CA PHE A 36 -12.82 -2.04 6.33
C PHE A 36 -12.66 -1.37 7.69
N ALA A 37 -13.64 -0.54 8.09
CA ALA A 37 -13.66 0.08 9.41
C ALA A 37 -13.77 -0.94 10.55
N LEU A 38 -14.66 -1.93 10.44
CA LEU A 38 -14.80 -2.99 11.42
C LEU A 38 -13.50 -3.79 11.56
N LEU A 39 -12.82 -4.10 10.46
CA LEU A 39 -11.54 -4.80 10.48
C LEU A 39 -10.41 -3.93 11.04
N ALA A 40 -10.35 -2.66 10.68
CA ALA A 40 -9.34 -1.71 11.17
C ALA A 40 -9.48 -1.43 12.68
N LEU A 41 -10.70 -1.53 13.22
CA LEU A 41 -11.01 -1.34 14.64
C LEU A 41 -10.87 -2.62 15.48
N LEU A 42 -10.44 -3.75 14.91
CA LEU A 42 -10.23 -4.95 15.73
C LEU A 42 -9.15 -4.73 16.79
N PRO A 43 -9.32 -5.28 18.01
CA PRO A 43 -10.46 -6.07 18.51
C PRO A 43 -11.66 -5.21 19.00
N TRP A 44 -11.54 -3.88 18.97
CA TRP A 44 -12.50 -2.95 19.55
C TRP A 44 -13.87 -2.99 18.87
N SER A 45 -13.94 -3.29 17.57
CA SER A 45 -15.19 -3.46 16.83
C SER A 45 -16.08 -4.57 17.41
N LEU A 46 -15.51 -5.55 18.09
CA LEU A 46 -16.23 -6.63 18.79
C LEU A 46 -16.47 -6.31 20.27
N LEU A 47 -15.48 -5.74 20.94
CA LEU A 47 -15.51 -5.52 22.38
C LEU A 47 -16.31 -4.29 22.78
N ALA A 48 -16.27 -3.21 21.99
CA ALA A 48 -16.97 -1.98 22.30
C ALA A 48 -18.50 -2.13 22.32
N PRO A 49 -19.15 -2.82 21.36
CA PRO A 49 -20.59 -3.08 21.43
C PRO A 49 -20.99 -3.90 22.66
N LEU A 50 -20.21 -4.93 23.02
CA LEU A 50 -20.45 -5.73 24.21
C LEU A 50 -20.33 -4.91 25.49
N TRP A 51 -19.29 -4.08 25.56
CA TRP A 51 -19.10 -3.15 26.68
C TRP A 51 -20.22 -2.12 26.74
N ALA A 52 -20.59 -1.50 25.63
CA ALA A 52 -21.67 -0.53 25.55
C ALA A 52 -23.03 -1.13 25.97
N TRP A 53 -23.30 -2.38 25.59
CA TRP A 53 -24.48 -3.08 26.01
C TRP A 53 -24.52 -3.29 27.54
N ARG A 54 -23.39 -3.67 28.14
CA ARG A 54 -23.27 -3.80 29.61
C ARG A 54 -23.43 -2.47 30.35
N LYS A 55 -22.93 -1.38 29.74
CA LYS A 55 -22.95 -0.01 30.32
C LYS A 55 -24.11 0.86 29.81
N ARG A 56 -25.11 0.28 29.17
CA ARG A 56 -26.19 1.02 28.49
C ARG A 56 -26.93 2.04 29.37
N SER A 57 -27.09 1.75 30.67
CA SER A 57 -27.74 2.67 31.60
C SER A 57 -26.90 3.92 31.87
N GLN A 58 -25.59 3.74 32.07
CA GLN A 58 -24.64 4.83 32.28
C GLN A 58 -24.51 5.67 30.99
N LEU A 59 -24.37 5.01 29.84
CA LEU A 59 -24.28 5.69 28.55
C LEU A 59 -25.52 6.51 28.21
N ARG A 60 -26.71 6.00 28.54
CA ARG A 60 -27.96 6.76 28.40
C ARG A 60 -28.04 7.99 29.33
N ARG A 61 -27.48 7.92 30.54
CA ARG A 61 -27.34 9.08 31.42
C ARG A 61 -26.41 10.11 30.83
N ILE A 62 -25.18 9.69 30.41
CA ILE A 62 -24.21 10.55 29.78
C ILE A 62 -24.81 11.28 28.55
N ALA A 63 -25.55 10.55 27.70
CA ALA A 63 -26.22 11.13 26.54
C ALA A 63 -27.30 12.16 26.91
N ARG A 64 -28.06 11.95 28.02
CA ARG A 64 -29.07 12.87 28.48
C ARG A 64 -28.47 14.12 29.14
N ASP A 65 -27.49 13.93 30.02
CA ASP A 65 -26.82 14.98 30.74
C ASP A 65 -25.99 15.88 29.80
N GLY A 66 -25.32 15.29 28.79
CA GLY A 66 -24.61 16.01 27.74
C GLY A 66 -25.53 16.84 26.85
N ASN A 67 -26.79 16.44 26.66
CA ASN A 67 -27.74 17.18 25.83
C ASN A 67 -28.29 18.45 26.54
N GLY A 68 -28.18 18.51 27.88
CA GLY A 68 -28.64 19.65 28.69
C GLY A 68 -27.58 20.78 28.82
N ASN A 69 -26.29 20.46 28.80
CA ASN A 69 -25.19 21.42 29.04
C ASN A 69 -24.27 21.63 27.83
N GLY A 70 -24.71 21.21 26.63
CA GLY A 70 -23.97 21.52 25.39
C GLY A 70 -22.59 20.88 25.30
N ASP A 71 -22.44 19.60 25.73
CA ASP A 71 -21.16 18.90 25.58
C ASP A 71 -20.87 18.61 24.10
N GLY A 72 -20.48 19.64 23.37
CA GLY A 72 -20.09 19.58 21.98
C GLY A 72 -18.91 18.63 21.74
N TRP A 73 -18.16 18.29 22.79
CA TRP A 73 -17.00 17.42 22.70
C TRP A 73 -17.36 15.98 22.27
N LEU A 74 -18.34 15.36 22.93
CA LEU A 74 -18.80 14.02 22.54
C LEU A 74 -19.40 14.00 21.13
N LEU A 75 -20.18 15.04 20.78
CA LEU A 75 -20.72 15.18 19.44
C LEU A 75 -19.61 15.32 18.40
N TYR A 76 -18.60 16.16 18.67
CA TYR A 76 -17.43 16.34 17.81
C TYR A 76 -16.71 14.99 17.58
N LEU A 77 -16.41 14.25 18.63
CA LEU A 77 -15.77 12.94 18.53
C LEU A 77 -16.61 11.92 17.76
N ALA A 78 -17.92 11.91 17.97
CA ALA A 78 -18.84 11.04 17.25
C ALA A 78 -18.88 11.39 15.75
N LEU A 79 -18.97 12.67 15.41
CA LEU A 79 -18.92 13.13 14.04
C LEU A 79 -17.58 12.80 13.38
N TRP A 80 -16.46 13.06 14.05
CA TRP A 80 -15.14 12.68 13.55
C TRP A 80 -15.05 11.18 13.25
N SER A 81 -15.59 10.34 14.14
CA SER A 81 -15.58 8.89 13.99
C SER A 81 -16.40 8.38 12.81
N VAL A 82 -17.38 9.14 12.33
CA VAL A 82 -18.36 8.65 11.33
C VAL A 82 -18.24 9.36 9.99
N MET A 83 -17.76 10.60 9.95
CA MET A 83 -17.77 11.42 8.72
C MET A 83 -17.02 10.79 7.56
N ALA A 84 -15.82 10.21 7.78
CA ALA A 84 -15.07 9.53 6.73
C ALA A 84 -15.86 8.33 6.17
N LEU A 85 -16.55 7.57 7.03
CA LEU A 85 -17.36 6.43 6.62
C LEU A 85 -18.54 6.87 5.77
N LEU A 86 -19.28 7.89 6.22
CA LEU A 86 -20.41 8.44 5.47
C LEU A 86 -19.97 8.95 4.10
N PHE A 87 -18.87 9.68 4.04
CA PHE A 87 -18.34 10.19 2.79
C PHE A 87 -17.99 9.07 1.82
N PHE A 88 -17.23 8.06 2.26
CA PHE A 88 -16.79 6.98 1.39
C PHE A 88 -17.81 5.86 1.18
N THR A 89 -18.99 5.91 1.81
CA THR A 89 -20.07 4.94 1.56
C THR A 89 -20.52 4.95 0.10
N LEU A 90 -20.50 6.11 -0.54
CA LEU A 90 -20.91 6.30 -1.92
C LEU A 90 -19.81 6.01 -2.94
N SER A 91 -18.58 5.78 -2.51
CA SER A 91 -17.45 5.52 -3.39
C SER A 91 -17.28 4.03 -3.66
N GLY A 92 -17.11 3.68 -4.94
CA GLY A 92 -16.74 2.33 -5.37
C GLY A 92 -15.24 2.17 -5.64
N ASN A 93 -14.44 3.22 -5.43
CA ASN A 93 -12.99 3.20 -5.64
C ASN A 93 -12.24 3.48 -4.33
N ILE A 94 -12.31 2.54 -3.41
CA ILE A 94 -11.72 2.64 -2.08
C ILE A 94 -10.78 1.47 -1.79
N ILE A 95 -9.85 1.69 -0.89
CA ILE A 95 -8.92 0.68 -0.38
C ILE A 95 -8.97 0.61 1.14
N PHE A 96 -8.43 -0.47 1.70
CA PHE A 96 -8.45 -0.73 3.14
C PHE A 96 -7.95 0.41 4.04
N PRO A 97 -6.95 1.26 3.69
CA PRO A 97 -6.52 2.37 4.53
C PRO A 97 -7.49 3.57 4.65
N TYR A 98 -8.55 3.64 3.86
CA TYR A 98 -9.46 4.81 3.87
C TYR A 98 -10.18 5.07 5.20
N PRO A 99 -10.45 4.07 6.09
CA PRO A 99 -10.93 4.32 7.45
C PRO A 99 -9.92 4.94 8.41
N LEU A 100 -8.62 4.97 8.10
CA LEU A 100 -7.59 5.45 9.03
C LEU A 100 -7.87 6.83 9.65
N PRO A 101 -8.41 7.84 8.93
CA PRO A 101 -8.72 9.15 9.50
C PRO A 101 -9.72 9.13 10.65
N MET A 102 -10.59 8.12 10.71
CA MET A 102 -11.58 8.00 11.79
C MET A 102 -11.01 7.38 13.07
N LEU A 103 -9.91 6.60 12.99
CA LEU A 103 -9.40 5.83 14.12
C LEU A 103 -9.07 6.69 15.35
N PRO A 104 -8.41 7.87 15.23
CA PRO A 104 -8.17 8.74 16.37
C PRO A 104 -9.47 9.21 17.02
N GLY A 105 -10.48 9.59 16.23
CA GLY A 105 -11.80 9.97 16.71
C GLY A 105 -12.49 8.85 17.51
N CYS A 106 -12.48 7.63 16.95
CA CYS A 106 -13.00 6.44 17.60
C CYS A 106 -12.28 6.12 18.91
N ALA A 107 -10.95 6.20 18.93
CA ALA A 107 -10.15 5.94 20.12
C ALA A 107 -10.43 6.94 21.24
N LEU A 108 -10.48 8.22 20.90
CA LEU A 108 -10.80 9.30 21.86
C LEU A 108 -12.25 9.19 22.37
N LEU A 109 -13.22 8.94 21.48
CA LEU A 109 -14.61 8.74 21.84
C LEU A 109 -14.77 7.56 22.81
N MET A 110 -14.11 6.45 22.51
CA MET A 110 -14.16 5.25 23.35
C MET A 110 -13.50 5.48 24.71
N ALA A 111 -12.35 6.17 24.76
CA ALA A 111 -11.66 6.54 25.99
C ALA A 111 -12.53 7.47 26.85
N GLU A 112 -13.12 8.49 26.25
CA GLU A 112 -14.01 9.45 26.93
C GLU A 112 -15.25 8.78 27.49
N LEU A 113 -15.94 7.96 26.67
CA LEU A 113 -17.13 7.21 27.14
C LEU A 113 -16.78 6.22 28.23
N TRP A 114 -15.63 5.53 28.13
CA TRP A 114 -15.17 4.64 29.19
C TRP A 114 -14.87 5.39 30.48
N GLN A 115 -14.17 6.51 30.40
CA GLN A 115 -13.82 7.33 31.56
C GLN A 115 -15.06 7.86 32.29
N ARG A 116 -16.06 8.32 31.54
CA ARG A 116 -17.33 8.82 32.09
C ARG A 116 -18.25 7.69 32.64
N ALA A 117 -18.20 6.50 32.05
CA ALA A 117 -19.03 5.37 32.46
C ALA A 117 -18.37 4.46 33.50
N ARG A 118 -17.07 4.66 33.80
CA ARG A 118 -16.32 3.85 34.77
C ARG A 118 -16.81 4.08 36.19
N GLN A 119 -16.91 2.98 36.94
CA GLN A 119 -17.16 3.01 38.40
C GLN A 119 -15.82 2.89 39.15
N PRO A 120 -15.75 3.38 40.41
CA PRO A 120 -14.50 3.34 41.19
C PRO A 120 -13.92 1.93 41.39
N ASP A 121 -14.79 0.92 41.45
CA ASP A 121 -14.41 -0.48 41.69
C ASP A 121 -14.06 -1.24 40.42
N GLU A 122 -14.11 -0.59 39.25
CA GLU A 122 -13.82 -1.25 37.99
C GLU A 122 -12.31 -1.24 37.67
N GLY A 123 -11.81 -2.44 37.36
CA GLY A 123 -10.43 -2.65 37.02
C GLY A 123 -9.96 -1.90 35.74
N THR A 124 -8.68 -1.83 35.53
CA THR A 124 -8.01 -1.13 34.43
C THR A 124 -7.82 -2.02 33.17
N TYR A 125 -8.74 -2.97 32.94
CA TYR A 125 -8.59 -3.96 31.87
C TYR A 125 -8.58 -3.35 30.47
N LEU A 126 -9.36 -2.27 30.20
CA LEU A 126 -9.36 -1.62 28.88
C LEU A 126 -8.02 -0.95 28.55
N PRO A 127 -7.41 -0.13 29.43
CA PRO A 127 -6.07 0.38 29.22
C PRO A 127 -5.01 -0.72 29.06
N ALA A 128 -5.08 -1.79 29.88
CA ALA A 128 -4.16 -2.90 29.77
C ALA A 128 -4.28 -3.63 28.42
N LEU A 129 -5.51 -3.86 27.95
CA LEU A 129 -5.76 -4.45 26.63
C LEU A 129 -5.30 -3.53 25.50
N SER A 130 -5.50 -2.22 25.62
CA SER A 130 -5.01 -1.24 24.64
C SER A 130 -3.48 -1.25 24.55
N LEU A 131 -2.80 -1.33 25.69
CA LEU A 131 -1.35 -1.45 25.75
C LEU A 131 -0.87 -2.75 25.08
N LEU A 132 -1.52 -3.88 25.38
CA LEU A 132 -1.20 -5.16 24.76
C LEU A 132 -1.34 -5.10 23.24
N VAL A 133 -2.45 -4.56 22.71
CA VAL A 133 -2.68 -4.38 21.28
C VAL A 133 -1.60 -3.46 20.68
N GLY A 134 -1.28 -2.36 21.35
CA GLY A 134 -0.21 -1.44 20.93
C GLY A 134 1.15 -2.13 20.81
N VAL A 135 1.51 -2.94 21.80
CA VAL A 135 2.75 -3.74 21.79
C VAL A 135 2.74 -4.74 20.63
N LEU A 136 1.64 -5.46 20.41
CA LEU A 136 1.53 -6.41 19.29
C LEU A 136 1.66 -5.71 17.93
N CYS A 137 1.04 -4.55 17.76
CA CYS A 137 1.19 -3.73 16.55
C CYS A 137 2.65 -3.26 16.37
N ALA A 138 3.30 -2.81 17.43
CA ALA A 138 4.70 -2.39 17.38
C ALA A 138 5.62 -3.55 17.00
N VAL A 139 5.44 -4.73 17.58
CA VAL A 139 6.18 -5.95 17.22
C VAL A 139 5.94 -6.31 15.76
N PHE A 140 4.70 -6.29 15.30
CA PHE A 140 4.38 -6.54 13.89
C PHE A 140 5.09 -5.55 12.96
N MET A 141 5.09 -4.25 13.28
CA MET A 141 5.79 -3.24 12.50
C MET A 141 7.31 -3.47 12.48
N LEU A 142 7.90 -3.81 13.63
CA LEU A 142 9.34 -4.11 13.74
C LEU A 142 9.74 -5.34 12.90
N VAL A 143 8.93 -6.41 12.95
CA VAL A 143 9.17 -7.62 12.13
C VAL A 143 9.11 -7.30 10.63
N ASN A 144 8.12 -6.50 10.20
CA ASN A 144 8.02 -6.08 8.80
C ASN A 144 9.17 -5.16 8.38
N ALA A 145 9.64 -4.29 9.28
CA ALA A 145 10.78 -3.42 9.02
C ALA A 145 12.11 -4.20 8.94
N ALA A 146 12.24 -5.28 9.73
CA ALA A 146 13.43 -6.13 9.72
C ALA A 146 13.50 -7.03 8.47
N HIS A 147 12.35 -7.43 7.91
CA HIS A 147 12.26 -8.34 6.76
C HIS A 147 11.35 -7.78 5.65
N PRO A 148 11.68 -6.60 5.10
CA PRO A 148 10.81 -5.93 4.13
C PRO A 148 10.59 -6.74 2.85
N GLU A 149 11.59 -7.50 2.38
CA GLU A 149 11.52 -8.36 1.21
C GLU A 149 10.49 -9.48 1.35
N ARG A 150 10.20 -9.91 2.58
CA ARG A 150 9.29 -11.03 2.86
C ARG A 150 7.82 -10.59 2.95
N TYR A 151 7.59 -9.40 3.50
CA TYR A 151 6.26 -8.91 3.85
C TYR A 151 5.78 -7.73 3.01
N LEU A 152 6.71 -6.97 2.44
CA LEU A 152 6.41 -5.78 1.64
C LEU A 152 6.83 -5.99 0.19
N ARG A 153 6.00 -5.52 -0.73
CA ARG A 153 6.37 -5.47 -2.15
C ARG A 153 7.30 -4.27 -2.38
N THR A 154 8.56 -4.41 -2.01
CA THR A 154 9.58 -3.37 -2.20
C THR A 154 10.70 -3.88 -3.09
N GLN A 155 11.25 -2.99 -3.91
CA GLN A 155 12.39 -3.26 -4.77
C GLN A 155 13.71 -2.78 -4.15
N LYS A 156 13.72 -2.42 -2.86
CA LYS A 156 14.90 -1.88 -2.17
C LYS A 156 16.11 -2.80 -2.29
N THR A 157 15.92 -4.09 -1.99
CA THR A 157 16.99 -5.10 -2.05
C THR A 157 17.47 -5.31 -3.49
N MET A 158 16.54 -5.34 -4.47
CA MET A 158 16.90 -5.46 -5.87
C MET A 158 17.76 -4.26 -6.34
N ILE A 159 17.37 -3.04 -6.00
CA ILE A 159 18.14 -1.85 -6.37
C ILE A 159 19.48 -1.81 -5.64
N ALA A 160 19.56 -2.21 -4.37
CA ALA A 160 20.83 -2.32 -3.65
C ALA A 160 21.75 -3.36 -4.29
N THR A 161 21.22 -4.51 -4.73
CA THR A 161 21.99 -5.53 -5.47
C THR A 161 22.51 -5.02 -6.81
N TRP A 162 21.66 -4.29 -7.55
CA TRP A 162 22.08 -3.64 -8.78
C TRP A 162 23.18 -2.60 -8.57
N GLN A 163 23.05 -1.76 -7.54
CA GLN A 163 24.06 -0.76 -7.19
C GLN A 163 25.38 -1.39 -6.74
N ALA A 164 25.33 -2.54 -6.06
CA ALA A 164 26.51 -3.29 -5.63
C ALA A 164 27.31 -3.88 -6.81
N ASP A 165 26.70 -4.06 -7.97
CA ASP A 165 27.38 -4.47 -9.20
C ASP A 165 28.07 -3.28 -9.94
N HIS A 166 28.10 -2.10 -9.31
CA HIS A 166 28.77 -0.89 -9.81
C HIS A 166 28.36 -0.48 -11.23
N PRO A 167 27.06 -0.33 -11.53
CA PRO A 167 26.62 0.07 -12.87
C PRO A 167 27.18 1.44 -13.24
N ALA A 168 27.55 1.60 -14.50
CA ALA A 168 27.99 2.90 -15.03
C ALA A 168 26.89 3.96 -14.84
N ALA A 169 27.26 5.22 -14.79
CA ALA A 169 26.30 6.32 -14.62
C ALA A 169 25.22 6.35 -15.73
N ALA A 170 25.57 5.95 -16.93
CA ALA A 170 24.68 5.87 -18.09
C ALA A 170 23.86 4.57 -18.14
N SER A 171 24.20 3.54 -17.34
CA SER A 171 23.49 2.26 -17.34
C SER A 171 22.02 2.41 -16.94
N VAL A 172 21.14 1.73 -17.66
CA VAL A 172 19.70 1.68 -17.41
C VAL A 172 19.34 0.34 -16.79
N LEU A 173 18.39 0.35 -15.87
CA LEU A 173 17.78 -0.85 -15.32
C LEU A 173 16.37 -1.00 -15.90
N VAL A 174 16.15 -2.04 -16.69
CA VAL A 174 14.86 -2.31 -17.33
C VAL A 174 14.12 -3.40 -16.56
N TYR A 175 12.85 -3.18 -16.24
CA TYR A 175 11.95 -4.21 -15.69
C TYR A 175 11.11 -4.79 -16.82
N TRP A 176 11.19 -6.09 -17.02
CA TRP A 176 10.32 -6.83 -17.93
C TRP A 176 8.96 -7.09 -17.29
N GLY A 177 7.94 -6.37 -17.72
CA GLY A 177 6.59 -6.47 -17.21
C GLY A 177 5.75 -5.24 -17.57
N ASN A 178 4.44 -5.37 -17.41
CA ASN A 178 3.47 -4.29 -17.65
C ASN A 178 3.24 -3.40 -16.40
N ARG A 179 3.77 -3.81 -15.25
CA ARG A 179 3.56 -3.11 -13.99
C ARG A 179 4.73 -2.20 -13.68
N ARG A 180 4.42 -0.94 -13.46
CA ARG A 180 5.37 0.05 -12.96
C ARG A 180 5.67 -0.22 -11.48
N GLU A 181 6.93 -0.42 -11.15
CA GLU A 181 7.40 -0.65 -9.78
C GLU A 181 7.91 0.66 -9.18
N PHE A 182 7.03 1.45 -8.57
CA PHE A 182 7.35 2.79 -8.02
C PHE A 182 8.50 2.78 -7.02
N SER A 183 8.64 1.72 -6.21
CA SER A 183 9.75 1.59 -5.28
C SER A 183 11.09 1.46 -6.00
N SER A 184 11.14 0.81 -7.17
CA SER A 184 12.37 0.74 -7.96
C SER A 184 12.77 2.10 -8.54
N GLU A 185 11.80 2.88 -8.99
CA GLU A 185 12.05 4.25 -9.47
C GLU A 185 12.57 5.14 -8.34
N PHE A 186 11.95 5.04 -7.15
CA PHE A 186 12.38 5.83 -5.99
C PHE A 186 13.81 5.51 -5.58
N TYR A 187 14.14 4.24 -5.35
CA TYR A 187 15.48 3.86 -4.88
C TYR A 187 16.57 4.00 -5.95
N SER A 188 16.22 3.91 -7.24
CA SER A 188 17.15 4.12 -8.36
C SER A 188 17.28 5.59 -8.79
N GLN A 189 16.56 6.51 -8.14
CA GLN A 189 16.50 7.92 -8.53
C GLN A 189 16.05 8.11 -9.99
N GLY A 190 15.03 7.35 -10.42
CA GLY A 190 14.43 7.46 -11.75
C GLY A 190 15.21 6.76 -12.87
N ARG A 191 16.22 5.96 -12.57
CA ARG A 191 17.03 5.23 -13.57
C ARG A 191 16.39 3.92 -14.06
N VAL A 192 15.17 3.63 -13.64
CA VAL A 192 14.41 2.44 -14.04
C VAL A 192 13.50 2.74 -15.23
N ARG A 193 13.38 1.76 -16.12
CA ARG A 193 12.38 1.74 -17.19
C ARG A 193 11.58 0.44 -17.11
N THR A 194 10.36 0.44 -17.65
CA THR A 194 9.49 -0.75 -17.65
C THR A 194 8.97 -0.96 -19.07
N THR A 195 9.03 -2.20 -19.55
CA THR A 195 8.48 -2.57 -20.86
C THR A 195 8.08 -4.04 -20.90
N VAL A 196 7.15 -4.37 -21.80
CA VAL A 196 6.79 -5.73 -22.25
C VAL A 196 7.05 -5.92 -23.74
N ASP A 197 7.49 -4.87 -24.41
CA ASP A 197 7.78 -4.85 -25.83
C ASP A 197 9.24 -5.23 -26.05
N ALA A 198 9.48 -6.32 -26.78
CA ALA A 198 10.81 -6.83 -27.07
C ALA A 198 11.63 -5.86 -27.93
N ALA A 199 11.00 -5.18 -28.90
CA ALA A 199 11.71 -4.20 -29.74
C ALA A 199 12.14 -2.99 -28.91
N LYS A 200 11.26 -2.53 -28.00
CA LYS A 200 11.60 -1.45 -27.07
C LYS A 200 12.67 -1.86 -26.06
N LEU A 201 12.65 -3.12 -25.59
CA LEU A 201 13.72 -3.66 -24.74
C LEU A 201 15.05 -3.65 -25.48
N GLN A 202 15.09 -4.15 -26.73
CA GLN A 202 16.29 -4.11 -27.56
C GLN A 202 16.83 -2.69 -27.75
N ALA A 203 15.93 -1.73 -28.02
CA ALA A 203 16.33 -0.33 -28.17
C ALA A 203 16.90 0.26 -26.86
N LEU A 204 16.38 -0.14 -25.70
CA LEU A 204 16.87 0.30 -24.38
C LEU A 204 18.23 -0.33 -24.05
N LEU A 205 18.48 -1.58 -24.49
CA LEU A 205 19.72 -2.32 -24.27
C LEU A 205 20.77 -2.05 -25.38
N ALA A 206 20.46 -1.30 -26.44
CA ALA A 206 21.38 -0.97 -27.51
C ALA A 206 22.35 0.19 -27.19
N GLY A 207 22.32 0.67 -25.93
CA GLY A 207 23.20 1.75 -25.48
C GLY A 207 24.70 1.34 -25.47
N PRO A 208 25.60 2.31 -25.36
CA PRO A 208 27.05 2.03 -25.28
C PRO A 208 27.46 1.55 -23.87
N SER A 209 26.58 1.60 -22.91
CA SER A 209 26.80 1.18 -21.53
C SER A 209 26.25 -0.22 -21.30
N GLN A 210 26.86 -0.95 -20.38
CA GLN A 210 26.37 -2.24 -19.95
C GLN A 210 25.06 -2.05 -19.16
N ASP A 211 23.95 -2.51 -19.72
CA ASP A 211 22.63 -2.33 -19.17
C ASP A 211 22.12 -3.59 -18.43
N TYR A 212 21.05 -3.42 -17.66
CA TYR A 212 20.54 -4.46 -16.78
C TYR A 212 19.05 -4.70 -17.02
N LEU A 213 18.64 -5.97 -16.85
CA LEU A 213 17.27 -6.41 -16.95
C LEU A 213 16.83 -7.09 -15.65
N VAL A 214 15.67 -6.74 -15.14
CA VAL A 214 14.98 -7.46 -14.06
C VAL A 214 13.78 -8.17 -14.65
N ILE A 215 13.70 -9.46 -14.40
CA ILE A 215 12.58 -10.29 -14.84
C ILE A 215 12.09 -11.18 -13.69
N ASN A 216 10.78 -11.39 -13.60
CA ASN A 216 10.24 -12.41 -12.71
C ASN A 216 10.58 -13.80 -13.27
N GLN A 217 11.08 -14.69 -12.43
CA GLN A 217 11.43 -16.06 -12.82
C GLN A 217 10.27 -16.79 -13.53
N LYS A 218 9.04 -16.52 -13.12
CA LYS A 218 7.82 -17.10 -13.74
C LYS A 218 7.56 -16.61 -15.17
N ASN A 219 8.15 -15.48 -15.55
CA ASN A 219 7.95 -14.86 -16.87
C ASN A 219 9.20 -14.98 -17.74
N GLN A 220 10.16 -15.78 -17.33
CA GLN A 220 11.43 -15.95 -18.07
C GLN A 220 11.18 -16.47 -19.49
N ASP A 221 10.21 -17.37 -19.69
CA ASP A 221 9.85 -17.94 -21.00
C ASP A 221 9.19 -16.92 -21.94
N GLN A 222 8.78 -15.75 -21.42
CA GLN A 222 8.20 -14.67 -22.24
C GLN A 222 9.28 -13.79 -22.89
N LEU A 223 10.54 -13.92 -22.47
CA LEU A 223 11.63 -13.18 -23.06
C LEU A 223 12.14 -13.95 -24.30
N PRO A 224 12.34 -13.28 -25.46
CA PRO A 224 12.93 -13.91 -26.63
C PRO A 224 14.28 -14.56 -26.30
N ALA A 225 14.46 -15.81 -26.75
CA ALA A 225 15.66 -16.59 -26.44
C ALA A 225 16.97 -15.89 -26.87
N GLU A 226 16.93 -15.17 -27.96
CA GLU A 226 18.07 -14.38 -28.48
C GLU A 226 18.50 -13.29 -27.51
N LEU A 227 17.52 -12.58 -26.89
CA LEU A 227 17.79 -11.57 -25.87
C LEU A 227 18.33 -12.21 -24.59
N PHE A 228 17.77 -13.35 -24.19
CA PHE A 228 18.21 -14.05 -22.99
C PHE A 228 19.66 -14.52 -23.09
N GLN A 229 20.09 -15.01 -24.27
CA GLN A 229 21.47 -15.46 -24.52
C GLN A 229 22.51 -14.33 -24.39
N ARG A 230 22.11 -13.08 -24.61
CA ARG A 230 22.96 -11.90 -24.47
C ARG A 230 23.12 -11.44 -23.02
N LEU A 231 22.36 -12.00 -22.13
CA LEU A 231 22.32 -11.62 -20.71
C LEU A 231 22.98 -12.69 -19.86
N GLN A 232 23.56 -12.28 -18.75
CA GLN A 232 24.08 -13.15 -17.72
C GLN A 232 23.39 -12.86 -16.38
N VAL A 233 23.13 -13.89 -15.60
CA VAL A 233 22.53 -13.74 -14.29
C VAL A 233 23.55 -13.14 -13.33
N VAL A 234 23.19 -12.02 -12.69
CA VAL A 234 23.99 -11.38 -11.64
C VAL A 234 23.51 -11.88 -10.27
N ALA A 235 22.21 -11.87 -10.03
CA ALA A 235 21.63 -12.30 -8.77
C ALA A 235 20.17 -12.69 -8.92
N THR A 236 19.67 -13.46 -7.94
CA THR A 236 18.24 -13.70 -7.76
C THR A 236 17.80 -13.14 -6.41
N VAL A 237 16.77 -12.30 -6.41
CA VAL A 237 16.29 -11.58 -5.22
C VAL A 237 14.85 -11.98 -4.95
N PRO A 238 14.53 -12.49 -3.75
CA PRO A 238 13.15 -12.77 -3.36
C PRO A 238 12.40 -11.46 -3.10
N VAL A 239 11.17 -11.36 -3.62
CA VAL A 239 10.25 -10.25 -3.35
C VAL A 239 8.88 -10.84 -3.06
N MET A 240 8.51 -10.92 -1.78
CA MET A 240 7.31 -11.62 -1.28
C MET A 240 7.26 -13.09 -1.74
N LYS A 241 6.37 -13.42 -2.69
CA LYS A 241 6.17 -14.78 -3.23
C LYS A 241 6.85 -14.98 -4.60
N ASP A 242 7.50 -13.95 -5.11
CA ASP A 242 8.15 -13.94 -6.42
C ASP A 242 9.68 -13.98 -6.25
N GLN A 243 10.33 -14.54 -7.25
CA GLN A 243 11.78 -14.49 -7.41
C GLN A 243 12.07 -13.59 -8.61
N LEU A 244 12.77 -12.51 -8.38
CA LEU A 244 13.22 -11.60 -9.41
C LEU A 244 14.68 -11.90 -9.75
N ILE A 245 14.97 -12.03 -11.03
CA ILE A 245 16.32 -12.28 -11.53
C ILE A 245 16.87 -10.97 -12.07
N LEU A 246 18.02 -10.55 -11.56
CA LEU A 246 18.81 -9.45 -12.09
C LEU A 246 19.77 -10.02 -13.13
N LEU A 247 19.63 -9.57 -14.34
CA LEU A 247 20.45 -9.92 -15.48
C LEU A 247 21.27 -8.70 -15.91
N ARG A 248 22.48 -8.95 -16.37
CA ARG A 248 23.39 -7.94 -16.91
C ARG A 248 23.76 -8.29 -18.34
N GLU A 249 23.89 -7.32 -19.19
CA GLU A 249 24.35 -7.53 -20.56
C GLU A 249 25.80 -8.06 -20.58
N ARG A 250 26.06 -9.06 -21.40
CA ARG A 250 27.41 -9.63 -21.56
C ARG A 250 28.30 -8.65 -22.29
N ALA A 251 29.53 -8.50 -21.84
CA ALA A 251 30.52 -7.61 -22.49
C ALA A 251 30.92 -8.06 -23.91
N ASP A 252 30.75 -9.36 -24.18
CA ASP A 252 31.08 -10.00 -25.48
C ASP A 252 29.84 -10.17 -26.38
N ALA A 253 28.69 -9.62 -25.99
CA ALA A 253 27.48 -9.71 -26.80
C ALA A 253 27.65 -8.92 -28.12
N PRO A 254 27.34 -9.54 -29.28
CA PRO A 254 27.45 -8.84 -30.56
C PRO A 254 26.50 -7.63 -30.58
N ALA A 255 26.97 -6.50 -31.11
CA ALA A 255 26.17 -5.30 -31.26
C ALA A 255 24.88 -5.61 -32.03
N ILE A 256 23.77 -5.03 -31.60
CA ILE A 256 22.52 -5.14 -32.37
C ILE A 256 22.68 -4.38 -33.65
N THR A 257 22.93 -5.10 -34.75
CA THR A 257 22.83 -4.53 -36.07
C THR A 257 21.35 -4.20 -36.29
N GLN A 258 21.00 -2.91 -36.26
CA GLN A 258 19.67 -2.47 -36.73
C GLN A 258 19.65 -2.78 -38.24
N GLU A 259 19.09 -3.91 -38.62
CA GLU A 259 18.54 -4.04 -39.95
C GLU A 259 17.34 -3.09 -40.05
N LEU A 260 17.63 -1.88 -40.52
CA LEU A 260 16.62 -0.99 -41.06
C LEU A 260 15.97 -1.73 -42.22
N GLN A 261 14.86 -2.41 -41.97
CA GLN A 261 13.99 -2.83 -43.06
C GLN A 261 13.37 -1.59 -43.68
N PRO A 262 13.41 -1.48 -45.01
CA PRO A 262 12.97 -0.33 -45.77
C PRO A 262 11.46 -0.06 -45.67
#